data_fbaa95f371c36a658fc8503ed7977c72
#
_entry.id   fbaa95f371c36a658fc8503ed7977c72
#
_cell.length_a   1.000
_cell.length_b   1.000
_cell.length_c   1.000
_cell.angle_alpha   90.00
_cell.angle_beta   90.00
_cell.angle_gamma   90.00
#
_symmetry.space_group_name_H-M   'P 1'
#
loop_
_entity.id
_entity.type
_entity.pdbx_description
1 polymer ?
#
loop_
_entity_poly.entity_id
_entity_poly.type
_entity_poly.pdbx_seq_one_letter_code
_entity_poly.pdbx_strand_id
1 'polypeptide(L)'
;MDLIPSTGPHLHIVLNHLPIYGSILALGLFLVSIHWKSWFSPSFDLKSADIKQASLVLFVILGIMAIPSYITGAAARWAYQGRSDVQMDLVMAHQDAALMALLFLGLTGCVAWLALWQRRRFAGVHAWNLYAILGLGVLSVIYLVRTGSLGGRIVRPDLHEAGSVVEGSGIIEYIETTIQSIIWAWPSMEAAHFIGMALVFGVVSIIGLRALGVARGIPF
;
A
#
# COMPACT_ATOMS: atom_id res chain seq x y z
N MET A 1 -5.84 3.15 27.22
CA MET A 1 -5.60 2.95 25.78
C MET A 1 -5.45 1.46 25.55
N ASP A 2 -6.43 0.85 24.95
CA ASP A 2 -6.35 -0.58 24.61
C ASP A 2 -5.39 -0.73 23.43
N LEU A 3 -4.22 -1.29 23.67
CA LEU A 3 -3.19 -1.56 22.67
C LEU A 3 -3.64 -2.61 21.63
N ILE A 4 -4.67 -3.39 21.98
CA ILE A 4 -5.21 -4.44 21.11
C ILE A 4 -6.57 -3.96 20.56
N PRO A 5 -6.78 -3.98 19.23
CA PRO A 5 -8.05 -3.64 18.64
C PRO A 5 -9.17 -4.54 19.18
N SER A 6 -10.15 -3.95 19.87
CA SER A 6 -11.26 -4.67 20.49
C SER A 6 -12.50 -4.74 19.61
N THR A 7 -12.56 -3.96 18.52
CA THR A 7 -13.71 -3.87 17.61
C THR A 7 -13.32 -4.05 16.16
N GLY A 8 -14.25 -4.52 15.32
CA GLY A 8 -14.02 -4.70 13.88
C GLY A 8 -13.56 -3.41 13.18
N PRO A 9 -14.19 -2.25 13.38
CA PRO A 9 -13.72 -0.98 12.81
C PRO A 9 -12.30 -0.61 13.21
N HIS A 10 -11.93 -0.78 14.49
CA HIS A 10 -10.59 -0.50 14.97
C HIS A 10 -9.55 -1.44 14.32
N LEU A 11 -9.88 -2.73 14.25
CA LEU A 11 -9.01 -3.71 13.58
C LEU A 11 -8.84 -3.39 12.09
N HIS A 12 -9.90 -2.94 11.42
CA HIS A 12 -9.81 -2.53 10.02
C HIS A 12 -8.84 -1.36 9.82
N ILE A 13 -8.91 -0.32 10.67
CA ILE A 13 -8.01 0.83 10.60
C ILE A 13 -6.54 0.40 10.76
N VAL A 14 -6.25 -0.54 11.64
CA VAL A 14 -4.88 -1.04 11.85
C VAL A 14 -4.40 -1.87 10.65
N LEU A 15 -5.26 -2.74 10.11
CA LEU A 15 -4.88 -3.68 9.06
C LEU A 15 -4.80 -3.05 7.67
N ASN A 16 -5.62 -2.04 7.35
CA ASN A 16 -5.76 -1.50 6.00
C ASN A 16 -4.48 -0.83 5.48
N HIS A 17 -3.63 -0.33 6.37
CA HIS A 17 -2.38 0.32 6.00
C HIS A 17 -1.34 -0.68 5.43
N LEU A 18 -1.35 -1.92 5.92
CA LEU A 18 -0.38 -2.93 5.52
C LEU A 18 -0.45 -3.29 4.02
N PRO A 19 -1.60 -3.60 3.42
CA PRO A 19 -1.71 -3.81 1.97
C PRO A 19 -1.31 -2.59 1.15
N ILE A 20 -1.67 -1.38 1.59
CA ILE A 20 -1.39 -0.14 0.83
C ILE A 20 0.11 0.11 0.77
N TYR A 21 0.77 0.30 1.92
CA TYR A 21 2.20 0.64 1.95
C TYR A 21 3.07 -0.53 1.52
N GLY A 22 2.69 -1.73 1.93
CA GLY A 22 3.42 -2.94 1.57
C GLY A 22 3.44 -3.19 0.07
N SER A 23 2.34 -2.95 -0.65
CA SER A 23 2.29 -3.16 -2.10
C SER A 23 3.10 -2.13 -2.88
N ILE A 24 3.13 -0.87 -2.43
CA ILE A 24 4.00 0.17 -3.00
C ILE A 24 5.48 -0.25 -2.83
N LEU A 25 5.85 -0.69 -1.62
CA LEU A 25 7.20 -1.18 -1.34
C LEU A 25 7.53 -2.42 -2.19
N ALA A 26 6.62 -3.40 -2.25
CA ALA A 26 6.83 -4.61 -3.03
C ALA A 26 7.03 -4.31 -4.52
N LEU A 27 6.20 -3.43 -5.09
CA LEU A 27 6.31 -2.99 -6.48
C LEU A 27 7.61 -2.22 -6.72
N GLY A 28 7.98 -1.32 -5.81
CA GLY A 28 9.24 -0.57 -5.87
C GLY A 28 10.45 -1.49 -5.86
N LEU A 29 10.51 -2.45 -4.94
CA LEU A 29 11.57 -3.47 -4.90
C LEU A 29 11.60 -4.32 -6.17
N PHE A 30 10.43 -4.68 -6.71
CA PHE A 30 10.34 -5.44 -7.95
C PHE A 30 10.94 -4.66 -9.13
N LEU A 31 10.56 -3.39 -9.29
CA LEU A 31 11.09 -2.50 -10.33
C LEU A 31 12.60 -2.31 -10.18
N VAL A 32 13.08 -2.03 -8.97
CA VAL A 32 14.52 -1.94 -8.69
C VAL A 32 15.23 -3.22 -9.09
N SER A 33 14.67 -4.40 -8.77
CA SER A 33 15.29 -5.68 -9.12
C SER A 33 15.41 -5.93 -10.63
N ILE A 34 14.48 -5.40 -11.43
CA ILE A 34 14.53 -5.52 -12.91
C ILE A 34 15.57 -4.59 -13.50
N HIS A 35 15.68 -3.36 -12.97
CA HIS A 35 16.56 -2.32 -13.51
C HIS A 35 17.91 -2.21 -12.77
N TRP A 36 18.21 -3.13 -11.84
CA TRP A 36 19.39 -3.07 -10.97
C TRP A 36 20.69 -2.75 -11.70
N LYS A 37 20.94 -3.46 -12.80
CA LYS A 37 22.18 -3.30 -13.58
C LYS A 37 22.31 -1.93 -14.26
N SER A 38 21.20 -1.23 -14.50
CA SER A 38 21.21 0.09 -15.14
C SER A 38 21.31 1.24 -14.13
N TRP A 39 20.92 1.01 -12.87
CA TRP A 39 20.83 2.07 -11.87
C TRP A 39 21.93 2.05 -10.83
N PHE A 40 22.54 0.91 -10.57
CA PHE A 40 23.51 0.76 -9.48
C PHE A 40 24.85 0.22 -9.97
N SER A 41 25.94 0.69 -9.32
CA SER A 41 27.31 0.23 -9.62
C SER A 41 27.51 -1.25 -9.24
N PRO A 42 28.36 -1.99 -9.95
CA PRO A 42 28.69 -3.39 -9.66
C PRO A 42 29.26 -3.64 -8.25
N SER A 43 29.71 -2.58 -7.56
CA SER A 43 30.30 -2.65 -6.22
C SER A 43 29.26 -2.82 -5.09
N PHE A 44 27.96 -2.75 -5.38
CA PHE A 44 26.94 -2.98 -4.39
C PHE A 44 26.68 -4.49 -4.22
N ASP A 45 26.96 -5.03 -3.06
CA ASP A 45 27.01 -6.48 -2.77
C ASP A 45 25.63 -7.17 -2.75
N LEU A 46 24.53 -6.39 -2.88
CA LEU A 46 23.17 -6.90 -2.91
C LEU A 46 22.82 -7.42 -4.31
N LYS A 47 22.52 -8.70 -4.42
CA LYS A 47 22.17 -9.30 -5.71
C LYS A 47 20.75 -8.95 -6.13
N SER A 48 20.54 -8.52 -7.37
CA SER A 48 19.19 -8.26 -7.93
C SER A 48 18.22 -9.44 -7.74
N ALA A 49 18.77 -10.65 -7.70
CA ALA A 49 18.02 -11.87 -7.45
C ALA A 49 17.41 -11.94 -6.04
N ASP A 50 18.08 -11.41 -5.03
CA ASP A 50 17.62 -11.42 -3.64
C ASP A 50 16.55 -10.36 -3.43
N ILE A 51 16.72 -9.17 -4.04
CA ILE A 51 15.69 -8.11 -4.02
C ILE A 51 14.42 -8.61 -4.72
N LYS A 52 14.55 -9.25 -5.87
CA LYS A 52 13.42 -9.85 -6.59
C LYS A 52 12.71 -10.89 -5.72
N GLN A 53 13.45 -11.76 -5.05
CA GLN A 53 12.86 -12.75 -4.16
C GLN A 53 12.13 -12.09 -2.99
N ALA A 54 12.71 -11.10 -2.35
CA ALA A 54 12.07 -10.36 -1.25
C ALA A 54 10.76 -9.70 -1.71
N SER A 55 10.75 -9.05 -2.87
CA SER A 55 9.55 -8.47 -3.48
C SER A 55 8.46 -9.52 -3.72
N LEU A 56 8.81 -10.67 -4.31
CA LEU A 56 7.85 -11.74 -4.58
C LEU A 56 7.26 -12.31 -3.29
N VAL A 57 8.07 -12.55 -2.26
CA VAL A 57 7.61 -13.00 -0.94
C VAL A 57 6.67 -11.97 -0.32
N LEU A 58 7.01 -10.70 -0.43
CA LEU A 58 6.18 -9.61 0.10
C LEU A 58 4.82 -9.58 -0.60
N PHE A 59 4.74 -9.70 -1.94
CA PHE A 59 3.47 -9.80 -2.65
C PHE A 59 2.62 -11.00 -2.20
N VAL A 60 3.21 -12.15 -1.93
CA VAL A 60 2.48 -13.31 -1.39
C VAL A 60 1.89 -13.01 -0.02
N ILE A 61 2.68 -12.45 0.88
CA ILE A 61 2.22 -12.08 2.23
C ILE A 61 1.09 -11.05 2.14
N LEU A 62 1.23 -10.03 1.31
CA LEU A 62 0.25 -8.97 1.16
C LEU A 62 -1.04 -9.46 0.52
N GLY A 63 -0.97 -10.38 -0.44
CA GLY A 63 -2.15 -11.05 -1.02
C GLY A 63 -2.95 -11.80 0.03
N ILE A 64 -2.28 -12.48 0.97
CA ILE A 64 -2.91 -13.15 2.12
C ILE A 64 -3.49 -12.12 3.10
N MET A 65 -2.75 -11.05 3.42
CA MET A 65 -3.17 -10.03 4.37
C MET A 65 -4.31 -9.15 3.85
N ALA A 66 -4.50 -9.06 2.55
CA ALA A 66 -5.64 -8.36 1.95
C ALA A 66 -6.98 -8.98 2.33
N ILE A 67 -7.02 -10.30 2.57
CA ILE A 67 -8.25 -11.03 2.96
C ILE A 67 -8.79 -10.52 4.32
N PRO A 68 -8.04 -10.62 5.43
CA PRO A 68 -8.53 -10.12 6.72
C PRO A 68 -8.78 -8.60 6.70
N SER A 69 -8.00 -7.83 5.94
CA SER A 69 -8.25 -6.40 5.77
C SER A 69 -9.62 -6.12 5.14
N TYR A 70 -10.00 -6.88 4.11
CA TYR A 70 -11.30 -6.76 3.45
C TYR A 70 -12.45 -7.22 4.36
N ILE A 71 -12.29 -8.35 5.06
CA ILE A 71 -13.30 -8.90 5.98
C ILE A 71 -13.59 -7.92 7.14
N THR A 72 -12.55 -7.33 7.72
CA THR A 72 -12.71 -6.34 8.79
C THR A 72 -13.35 -5.05 8.29
N GLY A 73 -13.13 -4.67 7.01
CA GLY A 73 -13.82 -3.56 6.36
C GLY A 73 -15.32 -3.79 6.21
N ALA A 74 -15.73 -5.00 5.84
CA ALA A 74 -17.16 -5.36 5.82
C ALA A 74 -17.80 -5.26 7.21
N ALA A 75 -17.10 -5.70 8.26
CA ALA A 75 -17.56 -5.53 9.65
C ALA A 75 -17.65 -4.04 10.06
N ALA A 76 -16.69 -3.21 9.62
CA ALA A 76 -16.73 -1.77 9.86
C ALA A 76 -17.92 -1.10 9.19
N ARG A 77 -18.30 -1.51 7.97
CA ARG A 77 -19.48 -1.00 7.25
C ARG A 77 -20.76 -1.18 8.08
N TRP A 78 -20.96 -2.35 8.70
CA TRP A 78 -22.13 -2.59 9.54
C TRP A 78 -22.21 -1.62 10.73
N ALA A 79 -21.07 -1.24 11.30
CA ALA A 79 -21.02 -0.28 12.41
C ALA A 79 -21.37 1.16 11.97
N TYR A 80 -21.26 1.49 10.69
CA TYR A 80 -21.63 2.80 10.12
C TYR A 80 -23.05 2.83 9.55
N GLN A 81 -23.70 1.70 9.42
CA GLN A 81 -25.04 1.60 8.84
C GLN A 81 -26.07 2.33 9.72
N GLY A 82 -26.84 3.22 9.10
CA GLY A 82 -27.87 4.01 9.81
C GLY A 82 -27.36 5.30 10.48
N ARG A 83 -26.07 5.62 10.38
CA ARG A 83 -25.53 6.89 10.85
C ARG A 83 -25.78 7.99 9.83
N SER A 84 -26.36 9.11 10.28
CA SER A 84 -26.70 10.26 9.43
C SER A 84 -25.48 11.12 9.07
N ASP A 85 -24.38 10.98 9.81
CA ASP A 85 -23.13 11.72 9.61
C ASP A 85 -22.17 11.04 8.62
N VAL A 86 -22.55 9.88 8.07
CA VAL A 86 -21.72 9.11 7.13
C VAL A 86 -22.41 9.01 5.77
N GLN A 87 -21.70 9.42 4.73
CA GLN A 87 -22.17 9.30 3.34
C GLN A 87 -22.05 7.83 2.88
N MET A 88 -23.16 7.11 2.88
CA MET A 88 -23.16 5.67 2.56
C MET A 88 -22.70 5.38 1.13
N ASP A 89 -22.91 6.28 0.18
CA ASP A 89 -22.44 6.15 -1.19
C ASP A 89 -20.89 6.12 -1.26
N LEU A 90 -20.20 6.91 -0.42
CA LEU A 90 -18.74 6.83 -0.31
C LEU A 90 -18.28 5.50 0.31
N VAL A 91 -19.01 4.99 1.30
CA VAL A 91 -18.72 3.68 1.91
C VAL A 91 -18.87 2.56 0.88
N MET A 92 -19.90 2.61 0.03
CA MET A 92 -20.11 1.66 -1.07
C MET A 92 -18.99 1.76 -2.10
N ALA A 93 -18.65 2.97 -2.56
CA ALA A 93 -17.56 3.20 -3.53
C ALA A 93 -16.20 2.73 -2.96
N HIS A 94 -15.93 2.94 -1.66
CA HIS A 94 -14.75 2.44 -0.98
C HIS A 94 -14.71 0.91 -0.97
N GLN A 95 -15.83 0.25 -0.67
CA GLN A 95 -15.93 -1.21 -0.66
C GLN A 95 -15.69 -1.80 -2.05
N ASP A 96 -16.25 -1.20 -3.11
CA ASP A 96 -16.05 -1.64 -4.50
C ASP A 96 -14.58 -1.51 -4.91
N ALA A 97 -13.96 -0.38 -4.58
CA ALA A 97 -12.53 -0.20 -4.82
C ALA A 97 -11.66 -1.20 -4.03
N ALA A 98 -12.05 -1.50 -2.78
CA ALA A 98 -11.37 -2.48 -1.94
C ALA A 98 -11.51 -3.91 -2.49
N LEU A 99 -12.67 -4.26 -3.07
CA LEU A 99 -12.85 -5.55 -3.73
C LEU A 99 -11.92 -5.70 -4.94
N MET A 100 -11.82 -4.67 -5.78
CA MET A 100 -10.88 -4.67 -6.90
C MET A 100 -9.42 -4.77 -6.42
N ALA A 101 -9.07 -4.03 -5.37
CA ALA A 101 -7.75 -4.12 -4.75
C ALA A 101 -7.45 -5.54 -4.24
N LEU A 102 -8.39 -6.17 -3.55
CA LEU A 102 -8.27 -7.56 -3.08
C LEU A 102 -8.04 -8.53 -4.24
N LEU A 103 -8.82 -8.41 -5.32
CA LEU A 103 -8.69 -9.28 -6.49
C LEU A 103 -7.33 -9.13 -7.17
N PHE A 104 -6.90 -7.89 -7.46
CA PHE A 104 -5.63 -7.67 -8.13
C PHE A 104 -4.44 -8.04 -7.24
N LEU A 105 -4.46 -7.68 -5.95
CA LEU A 105 -3.38 -8.02 -5.03
C LEU A 105 -3.32 -9.54 -4.75
N GLY A 106 -4.48 -10.18 -4.63
CA GLY A 106 -4.57 -11.63 -4.49
C GLY A 106 -4.00 -12.36 -5.71
N LEU A 107 -4.39 -11.93 -6.93
CA LEU A 107 -3.82 -12.47 -8.17
C LEU A 107 -2.31 -12.20 -8.27
N THR A 108 -1.85 -10.99 -7.90
CA THR A 108 -0.41 -10.68 -7.85
C THR A 108 0.31 -11.63 -6.91
N GLY A 109 -0.24 -11.89 -5.72
CA GLY A 109 0.30 -12.83 -4.75
C GLY A 109 0.37 -14.26 -5.29
N CYS A 110 -0.68 -14.74 -5.98
CA CYS A 110 -0.70 -16.06 -6.61
C CYS A 110 0.38 -16.20 -7.71
N VAL A 111 0.51 -15.19 -8.58
CA VAL A 111 1.50 -15.20 -9.66
C VAL A 111 2.92 -15.04 -9.08
N ALA A 112 3.10 -14.27 -8.01
CA ALA A 112 4.36 -14.16 -7.29
C ALA A 112 4.75 -15.50 -6.62
N TRP A 113 3.80 -16.18 -6.02
CA TRP A 113 4.03 -17.52 -5.46
C TRP A 113 4.43 -18.53 -6.56
N LEU A 114 3.76 -18.49 -7.72
CA LEU A 114 4.13 -19.30 -8.87
C LEU A 114 5.56 -18.97 -9.36
N ALA A 115 5.95 -17.69 -9.38
CA ALA A 115 7.32 -17.27 -9.73
C ALA A 115 8.37 -17.83 -8.75
N LEU A 116 8.09 -17.80 -7.44
CA LEU A 116 8.94 -18.39 -6.41
C LEU A 116 9.07 -19.91 -6.57
N TRP A 117 7.97 -20.59 -6.92
CA TRP A 117 7.97 -22.02 -7.20
C TRP A 117 8.77 -22.37 -8.46
N GLN A 118 8.58 -21.62 -9.56
CA GLN A 118 9.35 -21.78 -10.79
C GLN A 118 10.85 -21.62 -10.55
N ARG A 119 11.25 -20.61 -9.79
CA ARG A 119 12.65 -20.36 -9.43
C ARG A 119 13.29 -21.55 -8.71
N ARG A 120 12.53 -22.20 -7.81
CA ARG A 120 13.02 -23.38 -7.08
C ARG A 120 13.11 -24.62 -7.97
N ARG A 121 12.20 -24.77 -8.93
CA ARG A 121 12.06 -25.99 -9.72
C ARG A 121 12.82 -25.98 -11.01
N PHE A 122 12.97 -24.80 -11.67
CA PHE A 122 13.48 -24.66 -13.04
C PHE A 122 14.69 -23.73 -13.14
N ALA A 123 15.30 -23.35 -12.04
CA ALA A 123 16.44 -22.40 -11.98
C ALA A 123 16.18 -21.01 -12.62
N GLY A 124 14.90 -20.68 -12.94
CA GLY A 124 14.54 -19.40 -13.54
C GLY A 124 13.05 -19.10 -13.43
N VAL A 125 12.67 -17.88 -13.75
CA VAL A 125 11.25 -17.43 -13.80
C VAL A 125 10.94 -17.08 -15.25
N HIS A 126 9.83 -17.58 -15.77
CA HIS A 126 9.39 -17.26 -17.12
C HIS A 126 9.05 -15.78 -17.27
N ALA A 127 9.39 -15.18 -18.41
CA ALA A 127 9.23 -13.75 -18.67
C ALA A 127 7.76 -13.29 -18.52
N TRP A 128 6.81 -14.09 -19.02
CA TRP A 128 5.38 -13.75 -18.91
C TRP A 128 4.93 -13.55 -17.46
N ASN A 129 5.48 -14.33 -16.53
CA ASN A 129 5.17 -14.24 -15.11
C ASN A 129 5.65 -12.90 -14.51
N LEU A 130 6.85 -12.43 -14.92
CA LEU A 130 7.34 -11.13 -14.49
C LEU A 130 6.48 -9.97 -15.02
N TYR A 131 6.03 -10.05 -16.28
CA TYR A 131 5.12 -9.05 -16.85
C TYR A 131 3.74 -9.09 -16.18
N ALA A 132 3.23 -10.28 -15.86
CA ALA A 132 1.97 -10.43 -15.14
C ALA A 132 2.06 -9.81 -13.73
N ILE A 133 3.15 -10.06 -12.98
CA ILE A 133 3.37 -9.45 -11.66
C ILE A 133 3.44 -7.93 -11.79
N LEU A 134 4.15 -7.40 -12.80
CA LEU A 134 4.24 -5.97 -13.02
C LEU A 134 2.87 -5.34 -13.28
N GLY A 135 2.11 -5.88 -14.23
CA GLY A 135 0.80 -5.36 -14.61
C GLY A 135 -0.22 -5.46 -13.45
N LEU A 136 -0.33 -6.64 -12.83
CA LEU A 136 -1.22 -6.85 -11.70
C LEU A 136 -0.79 -6.05 -10.46
N GLY A 137 0.51 -5.93 -10.21
CA GLY A 137 1.06 -5.12 -9.12
C GLY A 137 0.74 -3.63 -9.27
N VAL A 138 0.87 -3.09 -10.48
CA VAL A 138 0.48 -1.71 -10.78
C VAL A 138 -1.02 -1.51 -10.55
N LEU A 139 -1.87 -2.41 -11.07
CA LEU A 139 -3.32 -2.34 -10.84
C LEU A 139 -3.66 -2.44 -9.35
N SER A 140 -2.97 -3.32 -8.60
CA SER A 140 -3.14 -3.42 -7.14
C SER A 140 -2.87 -2.09 -6.46
N VAL A 141 -1.74 -1.45 -6.77
CA VAL A 141 -1.38 -0.15 -6.17
C VAL A 141 -2.41 0.92 -6.53
N ILE A 142 -2.85 1.00 -7.79
CA ILE A 142 -3.86 1.97 -8.24
C ILE A 142 -5.16 1.82 -7.42
N TYR A 143 -5.68 0.60 -7.30
CA TYR A 143 -6.92 0.37 -6.56
C TYR A 143 -6.75 0.52 -5.05
N LEU A 144 -5.59 0.18 -4.48
CA LEU A 144 -5.29 0.41 -3.06
C LEU A 144 -5.20 1.90 -2.72
N VAL A 145 -4.55 2.70 -3.56
CA VAL A 145 -4.50 4.16 -3.40
C VAL A 145 -5.90 4.76 -3.50
N ARG A 146 -6.70 4.32 -4.50
CA ARG A 146 -8.10 4.74 -4.62
C ARG A 146 -8.92 4.37 -3.38
N THR A 147 -8.76 3.16 -2.86
CA THR A 147 -9.42 2.70 -1.63
C THR A 147 -9.00 3.56 -0.44
N GLY A 148 -7.71 3.87 -0.29
CA GLY A 148 -7.19 4.73 0.76
C GLY A 148 -7.77 6.15 0.68
N SER A 149 -7.79 6.74 -0.50
CA SER A 149 -8.38 8.09 -0.74
C SER A 149 -9.87 8.14 -0.39
N LEU A 150 -10.66 7.14 -0.82
CA LEU A 150 -12.08 7.06 -0.48
C LEU A 150 -12.29 6.87 1.03
N GLY A 151 -11.45 6.05 1.69
CA GLY A 151 -11.45 5.86 3.14
C GLY A 151 -11.16 7.15 3.90
N GLY A 152 -10.19 7.94 3.43
CA GLY A 152 -9.89 9.26 3.97
C GLY A 152 -11.08 10.21 3.91
N ARG A 153 -11.81 10.22 2.81
CA ARG A 153 -13.02 11.05 2.62
C ARG A 153 -14.17 10.64 3.54
N ILE A 154 -14.30 9.36 3.86
CA ILE A 154 -15.32 8.87 4.81
C ILE A 154 -15.03 9.37 6.23
N VAL A 155 -13.75 9.37 6.63
CA VAL A 155 -13.35 9.72 8.00
C VAL A 155 -13.22 11.23 8.18
N ARG A 156 -12.82 11.96 7.16
CA ARG A 156 -12.56 13.41 7.17
C ARG A 156 -13.23 14.10 5.97
N PRO A 157 -14.57 14.15 5.94
CA PRO A 157 -15.29 14.86 4.87
C PRO A 157 -14.97 16.35 4.85
N ASP A 158 -14.69 16.94 6.02
CA ASP A 158 -14.29 18.33 6.20
C ASP A 158 -13.06 18.73 5.39
N LEU A 159 -12.13 17.82 5.15
CA LEU A 159 -10.91 18.10 4.36
C LEU A 159 -11.15 18.03 2.83
N HIS A 160 -12.30 17.55 2.40
CA HIS A 160 -12.60 17.29 0.99
C HIS A 160 -13.78 18.14 0.47
N GLU A 161 -14.47 18.88 1.33
CA GLU A 161 -15.48 19.85 0.93
C GLU A 161 -14.78 21.13 0.49
N ALA A 162 -14.97 21.50 -0.78
CA ALA A 162 -14.47 22.76 -1.32
C ALA A 162 -15.15 23.91 -0.54
N GLY A 163 -14.38 24.58 0.30
CA GLY A 163 -14.86 25.74 1.08
C GLY A 163 -14.85 25.59 2.60
N SER A 164 -14.34 24.49 3.16
CA SER A 164 -14.04 24.44 4.59
C SER A 164 -12.81 25.31 4.89
N VAL A 165 -13.06 26.62 4.95
CA VAL A 165 -12.05 27.61 5.37
C VAL A 165 -11.90 27.46 6.88
N VAL A 166 -10.77 26.87 7.31
CA VAL A 166 -10.34 27.01 8.70
C VAL A 166 -9.90 28.47 8.84
N GLU A 167 -10.59 29.24 9.67
CA GLU A 167 -10.15 30.59 10.03
C GLU A 167 -8.77 30.51 10.70
N GLY A 168 -7.75 30.66 9.91
CA GLY A 168 -6.33 30.64 10.31
C GLY A 168 -5.67 31.98 10.04
N SER A 169 -4.68 32.35 10.82
CA SER A 169 -3.97 33.62 10.71
C SER A 169 -3.09 33.68 9.45
N GLY A 170 -3.40 34.60 8.55
CA GLY A 170 -2.58 35.19 7.49
C GLY A 170 -1.74 34.25 6.60
N ILE A 171 -0.58 33.79 7.08
CA ILE A 171 0.35 32.97 6.26
C ILE A 171 -0.18 31.55 6.06
N ILE A 172 -0.79 30.95 7.07
CA ILE A 172 -1.32 29.59 6.99
C ILE A 172 -2.50 29.54 6.03
N GLU A 173 -3.38 30.53 6.10
CA GLU A 173 -4.52 30.69 5.18
C GLU A 173 -4.06 30.89 3.73
N TYR A 174 -3.02 31.69 3.50
CA TYR A 174 -2.43 31.90 2.19
C TYR A 174 -1.83 30.59 1.63
N ILE A 175 -1.11 29.83 2.44
CA ILE A 175 -0.54 28.54 2.03
C ILE A 175 -1.65 27.53 1.71
N GLU A 176 -2.66 27.46 2.57
CA GLU A 176 -3.78 26.53 2.41
C GLU A 176 -4.60 26.83 1.17
N THR A 177 -4.99 28.08 0.94
CA THR A 177 -5.73 28.51 -0.26
C THR A 177 -4.90 28.32 -1.53
N THR A 178 -3.57 28.55 -1.46
CA THR A 178 -2.67 28.31 -2.59
C THR A 178 -2.59 26.81 -2.92
N ILE A 179 -2.42 25.95 -1.92
CA ILE A 179 -2.39 24.48 -2.11
C ILE A 179 -3.73 23.98 -2.66
N GLN A 180 -4.85 24.47 -2.13
CA GLN A 180 -6.19 24.07 -2.60
C GLN A 180 -6.50 24.54 -4.02
N SER A 181 -5.93 25.67 -4.44
CA SER A 181 -6.10 26.19 -5.81
C SER A 181 -5.37 25.36 -6.88
N ILE A 182 -4.36 24.58 -6.49
CA ILE A 182 -3.57 23.74 -7.38
C ILE A 182 -4.17 22.33 -7.41
N ILE A 183 -4.82 21.96 -8.51
CA ILE A 183 -5.50 20.67 -8.70
C ILE A 183 -4.61 19.46 -8.33
N TRP A 184 -3.31 19.54 -8.59
CA TRP A 184 -2.35 18.47 -8.33
C TRP A 184 -1.66 18.53 -6.97
N ALA A 185 -1.81 19.60 -6.19
CA ALA A 185 -1.10 19.74 -4.92
C ALA A 185 -1.55 18.68 -3.92
N TRP A 186 -2.84 18.53 -3.69
CA TRP A 186 -3.37 17.53 -2.77
C TRP A 186 -3.01 16.08 -3.16
N PRO A 187 -3.26 15.63 -4.40
CA PRO A 187 -2.85 14.30 -4.83
C PRO A 187 -1.35 14.06 -4.73
N SER A 188 -0.53 15.09 -4.99
CA SER A 188 0.93 14.98 -4.88
C SER A 188 1.39 14.83 -3.43
N MET A 189 0.80 15.59 -2.51
CA MET A 189 1.11 15.48 -1.07
C MET A 189 0.65 14.12 -0.51
N GLU A 190 -0.52 13.64 -0.91
CA GLU A 190 -1.02 12.32 -0.54
C GLU A 190 -0.09 11.22 -1.06
N ALA A 191 0.32 11.29 -2.33
CA ALA A 191 1.27 10.36 -2.91
C ALA A 191 2.64 10.40 -2.20
N ALA A 192 3.16 11.59 -1.90
CA ALA A 192 4.41 11.75 -1.16
C ALA A 192 4.31 11.17 0.26
N HIS A 193 3.17 11.37 0.93
CA HIS A 193 2.90 10.76 2.24
C HIS A 193 2.90 9.23 2.17
N PHE A 194 2.19 8.64 1.20
CA PHE A 194 2.17 7.18 1.02
C PHE A 194 3.57 6.61 0.70
N ILE A 195 4.33 7.28 -0.17
CA ILE A 195 5.71 6.88 -0.49
C ILE A 195 6.59 6.97 0.76
N GLY A 196 6.49 8.07 1.52
CA GLY A 196 7.23 8.25 2.77
C GLY A 196 6.94 7.16 3.78
N MET A 197 5.65 6.83 3.98
CA MET A 197 5.25 5.74 4.88
C MET A 197 5.73 4.37 4.40
N ALA A 198 5.69 4.11 3.09
CA ALA A 198 6.21 2.87 2.52
C ALA A 198 7.72 2.72 2.74
N LEU A 199 8.49 3.80 2.57
CA LEU A 199 9.92 3.82 2.84
C LEU A 199 10.23 3.58 4.32
N VAL A 200 9.55 4.27 5.23
CA VAL A 200 9.73 4.07 6.69
C VAL A 200 9.38 2.64 7.07
N PHE A 201 8.24 2.13 6.62
CA PHE A 201 7.84 0.75 6.87
C PHE A 201 8.87 -0.25 6.32
N GLY A 202 9.39 -0.02 5.10
CA GLY A 202 10.41 -0.85 4.48
C GLY A 202 11.70 -0.89 5.28
N VAL A 203 12.22 0.27 5.69
CA VAL A 203 13.45 0.37 6.49
C VAL A 203 13.28 -0.31 7.84
N VAL A 204 12.19 -0.01 8.57
CA VAL A 204 11.90 -0.62 9.88
C VAL A 204 11.74 -2.13 9.75
N SER A 205 11.07 -2.61 8.70
CA SER A 205 10.90 -4.05 8.45
C SER A 205 12.23 -4.75 8.17
N ILE A 206 13.11 -4.14 7.38
CA ILE A 206 14.45 -4.69 7.09
C ILE A 206 15.27 -4.76 8.38
N ILE A 207 15.29 -3.69 9.19
CA ILE A 207 15.98 -3.66 10.47
C ILE A 207 15.42 -4.74 11.42
N GLY A 208 14.09 -4.86 11.51
CA GLY A 208 13.42 -5.86 12.33
C GLY A 208 13.74 -7.30 11.92
N LEU A 209 13.65 -7.60 10.60
CA LEU A 209 13.99 -8.92 10.05
C LEU A 209 15.46 -9.27 10.27
N ARG A 210 16.34 -8.26 10.19
CA ARG A 210 17.75 -8.46 10.49
C ARG A 210 18.01 -8.74 11.97
N ALA A 211 17.37 -7.99 12.86
CA ALA A 211 17.43 -8.23 14.31
C ALA A 211 16.95 -9.63 14.69
N LEU A 212 15.93 -10.12 14.01
CA LEU A 212 15.41 -11.49 14.12
C LEU A 212 16.30 -12.56 13.46
N GLY A 213 17.40 -12.16 12.80
CA GLY A 213 18.33 -13.08 12.16
C GLY A 213 17.86 -13.63 10.80
N VAL A 214 16.73 -13.16 10.26
CA VAL A 214 16.17 -13.64 8.98
C VAL A 214 16.90 -13.01 7.78
N ALA A 215 17.32 -11.75 7.88
CA ALA A 215 17.92 -10.97 6.80
C ALA A 215 19.41 -10.68 7.04
N ARG A 216 20.18 -11.64 7.55
CA ARG A 216 21.61 -11.46 7.94
C ARG A 216 22.52 -11.11 6.76
N GLY A 217 22.14 -11.46 5.53
CA GLY A 217 22.93 -11.19 4.33
C GLY A 217 22.79 -9.78 3.76
N ILE A 218 21.95 -8.91 4.36
CA ILE A 218 21.80 -7.52 3.93
C ILE A 218 22.83 -6.68 4.69
N PRO A 219 23.83 -6.04 4.03
CA PRO A 219 24.78 -5.14 4.69
C PRO A 219 24.05 -3.90 5.24
N PHE A 220 24.65 -3.23 6.23
CA PHE A 220 24.16 -1.93 6.73
C PHE A 220 24.46 -0.84 5.72
#